data_0f4ec978d5da903868334972fd0c9ef6
#
_entry.id   0f4ec978d5da903868334972fd0c9ef6
#
_cell.length_a   1.000
_cell.length_b   1.000
_cell.length_c   1.000
_cell.angle_alpha   90.00
_cell.angle_beta   90.00
_cell.angle_gamma   90.00
#
_symmetry.space_group_name_H-M   'P 1'
#
loop_
_entity.id
_entity.type
_entity.pdbx_description
1 polymer ?
#
loop_
_entity_poly.entity_id
_entity_poly.type
_entity_poly.pdbx_seq_one_letter_code
_entity_poly.pdbx_strand_id
1 'polypeptide(L)'
;MAVVDGDSLRVDLAGSVIDVRLAGINAPESDECHADVASRSLDTLVADEAILEVVDTDQYGRTVGYVWSGAQLVNAALVERGDAIAMSNGKELAPALIDAEDSARLHRLGMWDPAACGASVVADVELEMTRPDPPRPDNEVLHDEIVTIVNRGVSDLDLTDFVLRDESSVNRLRFRPGTVIGPGGRLAITSGCDPQEGVGWCSTTPIWNNGGDSALLLAPGGTVVAHVRYAP
;
A
#
# COMPACT_ATOMS: atom_id res chain seq x y z
N MET A 1 -10.05 9.47 23.04
CA MET A 1 -9.61 8.84 21.78
C MET A 1 -8.09 8.80 21.76
N ALA A 2 -7.45 7.77 21.19
CA ALA A 2 -5.99 7.67 21.05
C ALA A 2 -5.64 7.10 19.67
N VAL A 3 -4.66 7.71 18.99
CA VAL A 3 -4.09 7.18 17.75
C VAL A 3 -3.15 6.02 18.10
N VAL A 4 -3.27 4.91 17.36
CA VAL A 4 -2.40 3.74 17.49
C VAL A 4 -1.28 3.81 16.44
N ASP A 5 -1.66 4.10 15.19
CA ASP A 5 -0.79 4.30 14.03
C ASP A 5 -1.47 5.20 12.99
N GLY A 6 -1.00 5.23 11.74
CA GLY A 6 -1.50 6.14 10.71
C GLY A 6 -2.92 5.84 10.20
N ASP A 7 -3.50 4.70 10.54
CA ASP A 7 -4.85 4.29 10.10
C ASP A 7 -5.64 3.51 11.17
N SER A 8 -5.18 3.54 12.42
CA SER A 8 -5.81 2.83 13.51
C SER A 8 -5.99 3.72 14.74
N LEU A 9 -7.17 3.65 15.32
CA LEU A 9 -7.59 4.42 16.49
C LEU A 9 -8.05 3.49 17.61
N ARG A 10 -7.89 3.96 18.85
CA ARG A 10 -8.58 3.41 20.03
C ARG A 10 -9.57 4.45 20.52
N VAL A 11 -10.84 4.08 20.56
CA VAL A 11 -11.92 5.00 20.89
C VAL A 11 -12.78 4.48 22.04
N ASP A 12 -13.34 5.37 22.85
CA ASP A 12 -14.39 5.04 23.80
C ASP A 12 -15.74 5.22 23.09
N LEU A 13 -16.46 4.12 22.93
CA LEU A 13 -17.81 4.09 22.38
C LEU A 13 -18.79 3.75 23.51
N ALA A 14 -19.44 4.77 24.06
CA ALA A 14 -20.41 4.65 25.14
C ALA A 14 -19.90 3.86 26.37
N GLY A 15 -18.66 4.10 26.78
CA GLY A 15 -18.02 3.46 27.93
C GLY A 15 -17.32 2.14 27.64
N SER A 16 -17.26 1.73 26.37
CA SER A 16 -16.50 0.58 25.90
C SER A 16 -15.34 1.03 25.01
N VAL A 17 -14.12 0.62 25.35
CA VAL A 17 -12.95 0.90 24.53
C VAL A 17 -12.87 -0.12 23.41
N ILE A 18 -12.85 0.37 22.17
CA ILE A 18 -12.72 -0.45 20.96
C ILE A 18 -11.54 -0.01 20.12
N ASP A 19 -10.94 -0.94 19.39
CA ASP A 19 -9.94 -0.65 18.36
C ASP A 19 -10.65 -0.50 16.99
N VAL A 20 -10.34 0.61 16.31
CA VAL A 20 -10.92 0.97 15.01
C VAL A 20 -9.83 1.00 13.96
N ARG A 21 -10.04 0.30 12.85
CA ARG A 21 -9.23 0.35 11.62
C ARG A 21 -9.98 1.21 10.60
N LEU A 22 -9.33 2.22 10.09
CA LEU A 22 -9.92 3.09 9.06
C LEU A 22 -10.15 2.30 7.77
N ALA A 23 -11.40 2.30 7.30
CA ALA A 23 -11.81 1.55 6.11
C ALA A 23 -11.24 2.13 4.82
N GLY A 24 -10.89 1.27 3.86
CA GLY A 24 -10.53 1.64 2.50
C GLY A 24 -9.21 2.35 2.32
N ILE A 25 -8.38 2.46 3.37
CA ILE A 25 -7.05 3.07 3.31
C ILE A 25 -6.01 2.19 4.00
N ASN A 26 -4.74 2.42 3.68
CA ASN A 26 -3.62 1.83 4.40
C ASN A 26 -2.49 2.84 4.55
N ALA A 27 -2.10 3.13 5.78
CA ALA A 27 -0.99 4.02 6.08
C ALA A 27 0.36 3.28 6.02
N PRO A 28 1.49 3.99 5.89
CA PRO A 28 2.80 3.38 6.02
C PRO A 28 2.98 2.71 7.38
N GLU A 29 3.57 1.52 7.36
CA GLU A 29 3.90 0.75 8.55
C GLU A 29 5.05 1.39 9.34
N SER A 30 5.20 1.03 10.60
CA SER A 30 6.19 1.65 11.53
C SER A 30 7.64 1.56 11.06
N ASP A 31 7.97 0.61 10.18
CA ASP A 31 9.28 0.45 9.55
C ASP A 31 9.37 1.10 8.17
N GLU A 32 8.31 1.74 7.72
CA GLU A 32 8.25 2.49 6.47
C GLU A 32 8.44 3.99 6.73
N CYS A 33 9.00 4.65 5.74
CA CYS A 33 9.05 6.09 5.74
C CYS A 33 7.64 6.71 5.80
N HIS A 34 7.53 7.86 6.41
CA HIS A 34 6.28 8.61 6.57
C HIS A 34 5.31 8.08 7.64
N ALA A 35 5.54 6.91 8.27
CA ALA A 35 4.65 6.34 9.28
C ALA A 35 4.34 7.30 10.45
N ASP A 36 5.40 7.93 11.01
CA ASP A 36 5.24 8.92 12.10
C ASP A 36 4.47 10.17 11.66
N VAL A 37 4.58 10.55 10.39
CA VAL A 37 3.84 11.70 9.83
C VAL A 37 2.38 11.33 9.69
N ALA A 38 2.07 10.16 9.14
CA ALA A 38 0.72 9.65 9.00
C ALA A 38 -0.02 9.56 10.35
N SER A 39 0.67 9.03 11.39
CA SER A 39 0.11 8.95 12.75
C SER A 39 -0.20 10.34 13.34
N ARG A 40 0.71 11.31 13.19
CA ARG A 40 0.47 12.69 13.63
C ARG A 40 -0.62 13.39 12.82
N SER A 41 -0.72 13.08 11.53
CA SER A 41 -1.76 13.62 10.66
C SER A 41 -3.13 13.12 11.11
N LEU A 42 -3.26 11.84 11.40
CA LEU A 42 -4.48 11.25 11.94
C LEU A 42 -4.85 11.91 13.29
N ASP A 43 -3.92 12.08 14.21
CA ASP A 43 -4.13 12.75 15.50
C ASP A 43 -4.64 14.20 15.35
N THR A 44 -4.15 14.89 14.33
CA THR A 44 -4.58 16.26 14.02
C THR A 44 -5.97 16.33 13.37
N LEU A 45 -6.31 15.32 12.55
CA LEU A 45 -7.57 15.28 11.80
C LEU A 45 -8.75 14.87 12.66
N VAL A 46 -8.52 14.03 13.65
CA VAL A 46 -9.59 13.51 14.51
C VAL A 46 -9.84 14.47 15.67
N ALA A 47 -11.04 15.02 15.77
CA ALA A 47 -11.49 15.81 16.91
C ALA A 47 -11.80 14.92 18.12
N ASP A 48 -11.97 15.54 19.30
CA ASP A 48 -12.35 14.83 20.54
C ASP A 48 -13.65 14.02 20.39
N GLU A 49 -14.55 14.50 19.52
CA GLU A 49 -15.77 13.80 19.12
C GLU A 49 -15.77 13.59 17.61
N ALA A 50 -15.95 12.34 17.19
CA ALA A 50 -16.05 11.92 15.79
C ALA A 50 -17.21 10.95 15.61
N ILE A 51 -17.73 10.89 14.39
CA ILE A 51 -18.74 9.89 14.00
C ILE A 51 -18.01 8.71 13.38
N LEU A 52 -18.29 7.51 13.88
CA LEU A 52 -17.80 6.25 13.32
C LEU A 52 -18.93 5.58 12.54
N GLU A 53 -18.76 5.45 11.25
CA GLU A 53 -19.60 4.67 10.36
C GLU A 53 -18.98 3.27 10.20
N VAL A 54 -19.55 2.29 10.91
CA VAL A 54 -19.06 0.91 10.91
C VAL A 54 -19.43 0.21 9.62
N VAL A 55 -18.46 -0.41 8.95
CA VAL A 55 -18.66 -1.14 7.70
C VAL A 55 -18.30 -2.62 7.77
N ASP A 56 -17.47 -3.01 8.76
CA ASP A 56 -17.02 -4.40 8.91
C ASP A 56 -16.38 -4.65 10.29
N THR A 57 -15.97 -5.88 10.51
CA THR A 57 -15.05 -6.30 11.59
C THR A 57 -13.97 -7.17 10.97
N ASP A 58 -12.70 -6.84 11.21
CA ASP A 58 -11.60 -7.61 10.65
C ASP A 58 -11.32 -8.92 11.40
N GLN A 59 -10.43 -9.73 10.83
CA GLN A 59 -10.04 -11.04 11.40
C GLN A 59 -9.37 -10.96 12.80
N TYR A 60 -8.94 -9.75 13.21
CA TYR A 60 -8.34 -9.48 14.52
C TYR A 60 -9.37 -8.95 15.52
N GLY A 61 -10.62 -8.78 15.11
CA GLY A 61 -11.71 -8.28 15.94
C GLY A 61 -11.76 -6.76 16.04
N ARG A 62 -10.98 -6.02 15.23
CA ARG A 62 -11.07 -4.54 15.18
C ARG A 62 -12.31 -4.13 14.38
N THR A 63 -12.97 -3.07 14.83
CA THR A 63 -14.06 -2.44 14.07
C THR A 63 -13.47 -1.72 12.85
N VAL A 64 -13.95 -2.06 11.65
CA VAL A 64 -13.54 -1.38 10.41
C VAL A 64 -14.58 -0.33 10.06
N GLY A 65 -14.14 0.92 9.83
CA GLY A 65 -15.11 2.00 9.59
C GLY A 65 -14.54 3.26 8.96
N TYR A 66 -15.47 4.10 8.53
CA TYR A 66 -15.19 5.47 8.11
C TYR A 66 -15.34 6.42 9.30
N VAL A 67 -14.40 7.33 9.45
CA VAL A 67 -14.35 8.30 10.56
C VAL A 67 -14.61 9.69 10.03
N TRP A 68 -15.62 10.35 10.58
CA TRP A 68 -16.01 11.72 10.25
C TRP A 68 -15.70 12.65 11.40
N SER A 69 -14.91 13.68 11.16
CA SER A 69 -14.63 14.78 12.09
C SER A 69 -15.40 16.02 11.57
N GLY A 70 -16.52 16.33 12.18
CA GLY A 70 -17.47 17.28 11.62
C GLY A 70 -18.00 16.84 10.24
N ALA A 71 -17.76 17.63 9.20
CA ALA A 71 -18.13 17.30 7.82
C ALA A 71 -16.99 16.64 7.02
N GLN A 72 -15.81 16.48 7.62
CA GLN A 72 -14.62 15.94 6.95
C GLN A 72 -14.52 14.42 7.15
N LEU A 73 -14.41 13.67 6.05
CA LEU A 73 -14.04 12.26 6.07
C LEU A 73 -12.52 12.15 6.32
N VAL A 74 -12.14 11.68 7.50
CA VAL A 74 -10.74 11.55 7.93
C VAL A 74 -9.97 10.60 7.03
N ASN A 75 -10.58 9.49 6.62
CA ASN A 75 -10.00 8.52 5.69
C ASN A 75 -9.54 9.19 4.39
N ALA A 76 -10.42 9.99 3.76
CA ALA A 76 -10.09 10.71 2.53
C ALA A 76 -9.03 11.79 2.75
N ALA A 77 -9.11 12.53 3.85
CA ALA A 77 -8.15 13.58 4.16
C ALA A 77 -6.72 13.05 4.34
N LEU A 78 -6.54 11.85 4.89
CA LEU A 78 -5.23 11.19 4.98
C LEU A 78 -4.70 10.85 3.59
N VAL A 79 -5.55 10.31 2.71
CA VAL A 79 -5.16 9.97 1.33
C VAL A 79 -4.83 11.23 0.52
N GLU A 80 -5.64 12.29 0.62
CA GLU A 80 -5.41 13.57 -0.05
C GLU A 80 -4.07 14.22 0.34
N ARG A 81 -3.63 14.00 1.57
CA ARG A 81 -2.33 14.49 2.07
C ARG A 81 -1.16 13.60 1.67
N GLY A 82 -1.43 12.41 1.12
CA GLY A 82 -0.42 11.38 0.86
C GLY A 82 0.09 10.72 2.15
N ASP A 83 -0.72 10.69 3.20
CA ASP A 83 -0.41 10.05 4.48
C ASP A 83 -0.88 8.59 4.52
N ALA A 84 -1.72 8.19 3.56
CA ALA A 84 -2.17 6.82 3.34
C ALA A 84 -2.41 6.55 1.86
N ILE A 85 -2.40 5.28 1.46
CA ILE A 85 -2.86 4.83 0.14
C ILE A 85 -4.34 4.45 0.19
N ALA A 86 -5.03 4.56 -0.94
CA ALA A 86 -6.36 4.01 -1.13
C ALA A 86 -6.29 2.51 -1.42
N MET A 87 -7.15 1.73 -0.77
CA MET A 87 -7.29 0.30 -1.06
C MET A 87 -8.34 0.07 -2.16
N SER A 88 -8.01 -0.79 -3.11
CA SER A 88 -8.83 -1.09 -4.31
C SER A 88 -10.03 -1.99 -4.02
N ASN A 89 -10.12 -2.62 -2.86
CA ASN A 89 -11.00 -3.73 -2.51
C ASN A 89 -12.50 -3.36 -2.34
N GLY A 90 -13.04 -2.54 -3.22
CA GLY A 90 -14.47 -2.47 -3.55
C GLY A 90 -15.42 -1.95 -2.46
N LYS A 91 -14.97 -1.20 -1.48
CA LYS A 91 -15.88 -0.48 -0.58
C LYS A 91 -16.51 0.72 -1.29
N GLU A 92 -17.67 1.14 -0.83
CA GLU A 92 -18.51 2.18 -1.47
C GLU A 92 -17.77 3.50 -1.76
N LEU A 93 -16.83 3.89 -0.87
CA LEU A 93 -16.03 5.11 -1.04
C LEU A 93 -14.70 4.89 -1.77
N ALA A 94 -14.37 3.67 -2.21
CA ALA A 94 -13.12 3.38 -2.90
C ALA A 94 -12.85 4.30 -4.11
N PRO A 95 -13.80 4.63 -5.01
CA PRO A 95 -13.53 5.54 -6.11
C PRO A 95 -13.06 6.92 -5.65
N ALA A 96 -13.70 7.50 -4.63
CA ALA A 96 -13.32 8.81 -4.10
C ALA A 96 -11.95 8.79 -3.41
N LEU A 97 -11.61 7.70 -2.73
CA LEU A 97 -10.29 7.51 -2.11
C LEU A 97 -9.20 7.34 -3.19
N ILE A 98 -9.49 6.62 -4.28
CA ILE A 98 -8.58 6.45 -5.41
C ILE A 98 -8.32 7.80 -6.10
N ASP A 99 -9.36 8.59 -6.36
CA ASP A 99 -9.21 9.94 -6.94
C ASP A 99 -8.35 10.86 -6.04
N ALA A 100 -8.52 10.76 -4.72
CA ALA A 100 -7.72 11.49 -3.74
C ALA A 100 -6.24 11.06 -3.78
N GLU A 101 -5.97 9.75 -3.87
CA GLU A 101 -4.60 9.24 -4.01
C GLU A 101 -3.95 9.71 -5.31
N ASP A 102 -4.66 9.60 -6.44
CA ASP A 102 -4.13 10.03 -7.73
C ASP A 102 -3.80 11.53 -7.73
N SER A 103 -4.61 12.34 -7.05
CA SER A 103 -4.31 13.75 -6.82
C SER A 103 -3.05 13.93 -5.95
N ALA A 104 -2.94 13.22 -4.84
CA ALA A 104 -1.77 13.30 -3.95
C ALA A 104 -0.48 12.89 -4.67
N ARG A 105 -0.52 11.85 -5.50
CA ARG A 105 0.59 11.40 -6.33
C ARG A 105 0.99 12.43 -7.38
N LEU A 106 0.01 12.99 -8.09
CA LEU A 106 0.25 14.02 -9.11
C LEU A 106 0.95 15.24 -8.52
N HIS A 107 0.57 15.64 -7.31
CA HIS A 107 1.13 16.79 -6.61
C HIS A 107 2.32 16.43 -5.71
N ARG A 108 2.74 15.18 -5.67
CA ARG A 108 3.85 14.66 -4.84
C ARG A 108 3.70 15.02 -3.38
N LEU A 109 2.53 14.77 -2.81
CA LEU A 109 2.23 15.05 -1.41
C LEU A 109 2.60 13.86 -0.52
N GLY A 110 3.02 14.14 0.71
CA GLY A 110 3.27 13.15 1.74
C GLY A 110 4.29 12.08 1.31
N MET A 111 3.94 10.80 1.42
CA MET A 111 4.79 9.67 1.05
C MET A 111 5.16 9.62 -0.45
N TRP A 112 4.44 10.37 -1.29
CA TRP A 112 4.68 10.47 -2.73
C TRP A 112 5.74 11.51 -3.11
N ASP A 113 6.17 12.35 -2.15
CA ASP A 113 7.31 13.25 -2.35
C ASP A 113 8.62 12.44 -2.27
N PRO A 114 9.43 12.38 -3.34
CA PRO A 114 10.71 11.68 -3.32
C PRO A 114 11.67 12.15 -2.23
N ALA A 115 11.46 13.36 -1.71
CA ALA A 115 12.27 13.95 -0.64
C ALA A 115 11.69 13.71 0.77
N ALA A 116 10.47 13.15 0.90
CA ALA A 116 9.80 12.99 2.20
C ALA A 116 10.62 12.21 3.23
N CYS A 117 11.50 11.32 2.77
CA CYS A 117 12.25 10.37 3.58
C CYS A 117 13.76 10.62 3.61
N GLY A 118 14.18 11.82 3.31
CA GLY A 118 15.59 12.19 3.28
C GLY A 118 16.24 11.99 1.92
N ALA A 119 17.37 11.27 1.82
CA ALA A 119 18.06 11.12 0.54
C ALA A 119 17.17 10.36 -0.45
N SER A 120 16.75 11.04 -1.51
CA SER A 120 15.95 10.46 -2.56
C SER A 120 16.73 9.35 -3.28
N VAL A 121 16.23 8.13 -3.24
CA VAL A 121 16.62 7.11 -4.22
C VAL A 121 15.93 7.49 -5.52
N VAL A 122 16.65 8.16 -6.41
CA VAL A 122 16.14 8.43 -7.77
C VAL A 122 16.35 7.16 -8.58
N ALA A 123 15.35 6.28 -8.53
CA ALA A 123 15.29 5.12 -9.42
C ALA A 123 14.26 5.44 -10.52
N ASP A 124 14.70 5.40 -11.77
CA ASP A 124 13.79 5.44 -12.92
C ASP A 124 13.27 4.01 -13.15
N VAL A 125 12.26 3.67 -12.36
CA VAL A 125 11.69 2.32 -12.27
C VAL A 125 10.17 2.38 -12.43
N GLU A 126 9.64 1.39 -13.12
CA GLU A 126 8.21 1.21 -13.33
C GLU A 126 7.76 -0.16 -12.83
N LEU A 127 6.54 -0.22 -12.30
CA LEU A 127 5.85 -1.47 -12.02
C LEU A 127 4.76 -1.71 -13.07
N GLU A 128 4.62 -2.95 -13.47
CA GLU A 128 3.54 -3.40 -14.36
C GLU A 128 2.79 -4.56 -13.71
N MET A 129 1.46 -4.46 -13.59
CA MET A 129 0.59 -5.58 -13.27
C MET A 129 0.43 -6.45 -14.53
N THR A 130 1.41 -7.33 -14.76
CA THR A 130 1.50 -8.09 -16.04
C THR A 130 0.40 -9.13 -16.13
N ARG A 131 0.10 -9.83 -15.05
CA ARG A 131 -0.98 -10.80 -14.94
C ARG A 131 -1.41 -10.95 -13.48
N PRO A 132 -2.19 -9.99 -12.94
CA PRO A 132 -2.62 -10.04 -11.54
C PRO A 132 -3.75 -11.03 -11.29
N ASP A 133 -4.55 -11.37 -12.32
CA ASP A 133 -5.71 -12.25 -12.26
C ASP A 133 -5.62 -13.29 -13.40
N PRO A 134 -4.99 -14.47 -13.17
CA PRO A 134 -4.92 -15.52 -14.18
C PRO A 134 -6.27 -16.22 -14.34
N PRO A 135 -6.59 -16.75 -15.54
CA PRO A 135 -7.93 -17.26 -15.90
C PRO A 135 -8.33 -18.61 -15.26
N ARG A 136 -7.69 -19.03 -14.19
CA ARG A 136 -7.98 -20.25 -13.42
C ARG A 136 -8.02 -19.93 -11.93
N PRO A 137 -8.52 -20.84 -11.05
CA PRO A 137 -8.42 -20.59 -9.61
C PRO A 137 -6.98 -20.24 -9.21
N ASP A 138 -6.78 -19.05 -8.64
CA ASP A 138 -5.46 -18.44 -8.40
C ASP A 138 -4.56 -19.33 -7.54
N ASN A 139 -5.14 -20.03 -6.56
CA ASN A 139 -4.42 -20.97 -5.71
C ASN A 139 -3.81 -22.17 -6.46
N GLU A 140 -4.26 -22.44 -7.69
CA GLU A 140 -3.71 -23.49 -8.55
C GLU A 140 -2.65 -22.98 -9.53
N VAL A 141 -2.55 -21.65 -9.69
CA VAL A 141 -1.75 -21.00 -10.73
C VAL A 141 -0.90 -19.84 -10.23
N LEU A 142 -0.41 -19.91 -9.01
CA LEU A 142 0.42 -18.87 -8.38
C LEU A 142 1.65 -18.46 -9.23
N HIS A 143 2.13 -19.34 -10.13
CA HIS A 143 3.20 -19.01 -11.06
C HIS A 143 2.76 -18.11 -12.22
N ASP A 144 1.46 -18.08 -12.49
CA ASP A 144 0.85 -17.28 -13.56
C ASP A 144 0.43 -15.87 -13.06
N GLU A 145 0.43 -15.66 -11.75
CA GLU A 145 0.17 -14.36 -11.13
C GLU A 145 1.48 -13.56 -11.09
N ILE A 146 1.57 -12.50 -11.91
CA ILE A 146 2.85 -11.84 -12.23
C ILE A 146 2.75 -10.32 -12.11
N VAL A 147 3.69 -9.74 -11.36
CA VAL A 147 4.06 -8.31 -11.41
C VAL A 147 5.47 -8.18 -11.96
N THR A 148 5.72 -7.17 -12.79
CA THR A 148 7.02 -6.93 -13.40
C THR A 148 7.61 -5.61 -12.95
N ILE A 149 8.88 -5.63 -12.54
CA ILE A 149 9.69 -4.44 -12.31
C ILE A 149 10.48 -4.14 -13.59
N VAL A 150 10.41 -2.91 -14.07
CA VAL A 150 11.10 -2.44 -15.27
C VAL A 150 12.09 -1.35 -14.90
N ASN A 151 13.36 -1.54 -15.19
CA ASN A 151 14.37 -0.49 -15.08
C ASN A 151 14.28 0.42 -16.30
N ARG A 152 13.76 1.62 -16.14
CA ARG A 152 13.68 2.66 -17.20
C ARG A 152 14.94 3.51 -17.27
N GLY A 153 15.83 3.37 -16.28
CA GLY A 153 17.08 4.12 -16.19
C GLY A 153 18.15 3.63 -17.18
N VAL A 154 19.25 4.38 -17.22
CA VAL A 154 20.40 4.13 -18.11
C VAL A 154 21.54 3.38 -17.42
N SER A 155 21.37 3.03 -16.16
CA SER A 155 22.34 2.26 -15.34
C SER A 155 21.66 1.06 -14.69
N ASP A 156 22.46 0.14 -14.19
CA ASP A 156 21.96 -1.00 -13.41
C ASP A 156 21.16 -0.51 -12.20
N LEU A 157 20.01 -1.15 -11.96
CA LEU A 157 19.19 -1.00 -10.77
C LEU A 157 19.46 -2.16 -9.81
N ASP A 158 20.17 -1.87 -8.72
CA ASP A 158 20.36 -2.83 -7.63
C ASP A 158 19.16 -2.77 -6.70
N LEU A 159 18.42 -3.87 -6.63
CA LEU A 159 17.23 -4.02 -5.76
C LEU A 159 17.59 -4.58 -4.37
N THR A 160 18.86 -4.63 -3.98
CA THR A 160 19.26 -5.09 -2.64
C THR A 160 18.46 -4.35 -1.56
N ASP A 161 17.77 -5.11 -0.71
CA ASP A 161 16.92 -4.61 0.39
C ASP A 161 15.69 -3.78 -0.02
N PHE A 162 15.39 -3.64 -1.30
CA PHE A 162 14.08 -3.13 -1.71
C PHE A 162 12.98 -4.09 -1.29
N VAL A 163 11.78 -3.55 -1.11
CA VAL A 163 10.58 -4.32 -0.76
C VAL A 163 9.50 -4.08 -1.80
N LEU A 164 8.99 -5.16 -2.39
CA LEU A 164 7.74 -5.14 -3.14
C LEU A 164 6.62 -5.57 -2.19
N ARG A 165 5.53 -4.81 -2.14
CA ARG A 165 4.35 -5.15 -1.33
C ARG A 165 3.04 -4.89 -2.05
N ASP A 166 1.97 -5.53 -1.57
CA ASP A 166 0.59 -5.23 -1.96
C ASP A 166 0.05 -3.98 -1.25
N GLU A 167 -1.21 -3.64 -1.51
CA GLU A 167 -1.87 -2.50 -0.86
C GLU A 167 -2.15 -2.72 0.63
N SER A 168 -2.23 -3.99 1.08
CA SER A 168 -2.56 -4.33 2.48
C SER A 168 -1.37 -4.28 3.43
N SER A 169 -0.14 -4.17 2.94
CA SER A 169 1.13 -4.30 3.68
C SER A 169 1.38 -5.67 4.31
N VAL A 170 0.47 -6.62 4.20
CA VAL A 170 0.63 -7.99 4.74
C VAL A 170 1.61 -8.79 3.89
N ASN A 171 1.47 -8.68 2.57
CA ASN A 171 2.31 -9.38 1.62
C ASN A 171 3.52 -8.51 1.27
N ARG A 172 4.73 -8.96 1.64
CA ARG A 172 6.00 -8.21 1.47
C ARG A 172 7.10 -9.13 1.00
N LEU A 173 7.70 -8.81 -0.14
CA LEU A 173 8.88 -9.47 -0.69
C LEU A 173 10.09 -8.56 -0.57
N ARG A 174 11.05 -8.89 0.29
CA ARG A 174 12.36 -8.22 0.34
C ARG A 174 13.31 -8.87 -0.64
N PHE A 175 13.87 -8.09 -1.55
CA PHE A 175 14.86 -8.58 -2.51
C PHE A 175 16.20 -8.90 -1.83
N ARG A 176 16.81 -9.99 -2.27
CA ARG A 176 18.10 -10.44 -1.75
C ARG A 176 19.24 -9.61 -2.35
N PRO A 177 20.41 -9.50 -1.65
CA PRO A 177 21.60 -8.89 -2.22
C PRO A 177 21.98 -9.49 -3.58
N GLY A 178 22.33 -8.62 -4.52
CA GLY A 178 22.70 -9.02 -5.87
C GLY A 178 21.53 -9.21 -6.83
N THR A 179 20.30 -8.87 -6.45
CA THR A 179 19.17 -8.78 -7.38
C THR A 179 19.33 -7.49 -8.19
N VAL A 180 19.77 -7.59 -9.44
CA VAL A 180 20.09 -6.45 -10.30
C VAL A 180 19.29 -6.52 -11.61
N ILE A 181 18.76 -5.38 -12.04
CA ILE A 181 18.10 -5.22 -13.35
C ILE A 181 18.93 -4.25 -14.20
N GLY A 182 19.50 -4.74 -15.30
CA GLY A 182 20.25 -3.89 -16.24
C GLY A 182 19.38 -2.79 -16.88
N PRO A 183 19.98 -1.80 -17.57
CA PRO A 183 19.26 -0.73 -18.24
C PRO A 183 18.23 -1.26 -19.24
N GLY A 184 17.00 -0.79 -19.16
CA GLY A 184 15.86 -1.26 -19.98
C GLY A 184 15.42 -2.70 -19.68
N GLY A 185 16.06 -3.36 -18.67
CA GLY A 185 15.75 -4.72 -18.27
C GLY A 185 14.45 -4.85 -17.52
N ARG A 186 13.98 -6.09 -17.39
CA ARG A 186 12.71 -6.45 -16.75
C ARG A 186 12.95 -7.61 -15.79
N LEU A 187 12.29 -7.59 -14.64
CA LEU A 187 12.28 -8.67 -13.67
C LEU A 187 10.84 -9.06 -13.37
N ALA A 188 10.46 -10.28 -13.74
CA ALA A 188 9.16 -10.84 -13.38
C ALA A 188 9.19 -11.36 -11.94
N ILE A 189 8.14 -11.07 -11.19
CA ILE A 189 7.91 -11.59 -9.83
C ILE A 189 6.62 -12.38 -9.87
N THR A 190 6.71 -13.68 -9.57
CA THR A 190 5.54 -14.56 -9.47
C THR A 190 5.12 -14.74 -8.02
N SER A 191 3.83 -14.91 -7.75
CA SER A 191 3.35 -15.22 -6.40
C SER A 191 3.81 -16.60 -5.91
N GLY A 192 3.97 -17.58 -6.82
CA GLY A 192 4.49 -18.91 -6.53
C GLY A 192 6.00 -18.97 -6.30
N CYS A 193 6.48 -20.16 -5.92
CA CYS A 193 7.90 -20.50 -5.84
C CYS A 193 8.47 -20.98 -7.17
N ASP A 194 9.80 -20.90 -7.29
CA ASP A 194 10.59 -21.54 -8.37
C ASP A 194 10.11 -21.18 -9.78
N PRO A 195 10.00 -19.87 -10.11
CA PRO A 195 9.70 -19.47 -11.47
C PRO A 195 10.81 -19.96 -12.41
N GLN A 196 10.46 -20.23 -13.68
CA GLN A 196 11.46 -20.58 -14.69
C GLN A 196 12.42 -19.41 -14.96
N GLU A 197 11.88 -18.18 -14.87
CA GLU A 197 12.65 -16.92 -14.96
C GLU A 197 12.12 -15.92 -13.93
N GLY A 198 13.00 -15.07 -13.38
CA GLY A 198 12.63 -14.03 -12.44
C GLY A 198 12.74 -14.43 -10.97
N VAL A 199 11.86 -13.91 -10.13
CA VAL A 199 11.86 -14.12 -8.67
C VAL A 199 10.49 -14.65 -8.22
N GLY A 200 10.50 -15.71 -7.41
CA GLY A 200 9.31 -16.22 -6.74
C GLY A 200 9.08 -15.52 -5.39
N TRP A 201 7.86 -15.06 -5.15
CA TRP A 201 7.44 -14.60 -3.82
C TRP A 201 7.39 -15.75 -2.82
N CYS A 202 7.11 -16.94 -3.34
CA CYS A 202 6.92 -18.16 -2.56
C CYS A 202 5.73 -18.09 -1.61
N SER A 203 4.67 -17.41 -2.01
CA SER A 203 3.40 -17.48 -1.32
C SER A 203 2.72 -18.83 -1.53
N THR A 204 1.90 -19.20 -0.56
CA THR A 204 1.00 -20.37 -0.65
C THR A 204 -0.43 -19.98 -1.03
N THR A 205 -0.68 -18.68 -1.15
CA THR A 205 -1.96 -18.08 -1.52
C THR A 205 -1.73 -16.98 -2.55
N PRO A 206 -2.74 -16.61 -3.36
CA PRO A 206 -2.67 -15.44 -4.23
C PRO A 206 -2.25 -14.19 -3.44
N ILE A 207 -1.45 -13.34 -4.09
CA ILE A 207 -1.01 -12.05 -3.54
C ILE A 207 -1.98 -10.96 -3.99
N TRP A 208 -2.29 -10.91 -5.28
CA TRP A 208 -3.05 -9.84 -5.89
C TRP A 208 -4.56 -10.15 -5.87
N ASN A 209 -5.36 -9.19 -5.39
CA ASN A 209 -6.80 -9.33 -5.30
C ASN A 209 -7.45 -9.19 -6.68
N ASN A 210 -8.28 -10.17 -7.11
CA ASN A 210 -8.99 -10.16 -8.40
C ASN A 210 -9.94 -8.95 -8.56
N GLY A 211 -10.44 -8.42 -7.45
CA GLY A 211 -11.30 -7.22 -7.42
C GLY A 211 -10.54 -5.89 -7.54
N GLY A 212 -9.23 -5.94 -7.73
CA GLY A 212 -8.33 -4.80 -7.78
C GLY A 212 -7.31 -4.81 -6.63
N ASP A 213 -6.10 -4.36 -6.92
CA ASP A 213 -4.98 -4.29 -5.98
C ASP A 213 -3.96 -3.24 -6.44
N SER A 214 -3.04 -2.90 -5.55
CA SER A 214 -1.90 -2.03 -5.86
C SER A 214 -0.59 -2.68 -5.46
N ALA A 215 0.40 -2.58 -6.36
CA ALA A 215 1.78 -2.94 -6.04
C ALA A 215 2.62 -1.69 -5.78
N LEU A 216 3.40 -1.73 -4.70
CA LEU A 216 4.34 -0.67 -4.30
C LEU A 216 5.75 -1.23 -4.23
N LEU A 217 6.70 -0.55 -4.85
CA LEU A 217 8.12 -0.82 -4.68
C LEU A 217 8.71 0.24 -3.75
N LEU A 218 9.25 -0.22 -2.64
CA LEU A 218 9.87 0.61 -1.61
C LEU A 218 11.39 0.45 -1.69
N ALA A 219 12.12 1.56 -1.70
CA ALA A 219 13.56 1.56 -1.51
C ALA A 219 13.92 1.20 -0.06
N PRO A 220 15.18 0.85 0.24
CA PRO A 220 15.65 0.73 1.60
C PRO A 220 15.34 2.00 2.41
N GLY A 221 14.68 1.84 3.57
CA GLY A 221 14.16 2.97 4.37
C GLY A 221 12.71 3.32 4.11
N GLY A 222 12.02 2.61 3.21
CA GLY A 222 10.57 2.67 3.05
C GLY A 222 10.05 3.75 2.10
N THR A 223 10.94 4.44 1.36
CA THR A 223 10.50 5.41 0.33
C THR A 223 9.83 4.70 -0.83
N VAL A 224 8.63 5.12 -1.21
CA VAL A 224 7.94 4.62 -2.41
C VAL A 224 8.66 5.14 -3.66
N VAL A 225 9.17 4.23 -4.49
CA VAL A 225 9.86 4.56 -5.75
C VAL A 225 9.03 4.22 -6.98
N ALA A 226 8.12 3.28 -6.88
CA ALA A 226 7.16 2.96 -7.94
C ALA A 226 5.85 2.45 -7.33
N HIS A 227 4.76 2.71 -8.02
CA HIS A 227 3.42 2.26 -7.69
C HIS A 227 2.65 1.96 -8.97
N VAL A 228 1.88 0.89 -8.96
CA VAL A 228 0.91 0.56 -10.01
C VAL A 228 -0.36 0.03 -9.36
N ARG A 229 -1.52 0.42 -9.90
CA ARG A 229 -2.82 -0.11 -9.52
C ARG A 229 -3.39 -0.96 -10.65
N TYR A 230 -3.96 -2.09 -10.27
CA TYR A 230 -4.80 -2.92 -11.10
C TYR A 230 -6.27 -2.69 -10.72
N ALA A 231 -7.10 -2.44 -11.72
CA ALA A 231 -8.55 -2.45 -11.61
C ALA A 231 -9.10 -3.36 -12.73
N PRO A 232 -9.93 -4.36 -12.39
CA PRO A 232 -10.46 -5.33 -13.35
C PRO A 232 -11.45 -4.71 -14.35
#